data_ccf4e3288a2481fa1c6144e3ed6954d2
#
_entry.id   ccf4e3288a2481fa1c6144e3ed6954d2
#
_cell.length_a   1.000
_cell.length_b   1.000
_cell.length_c   1.000
_cell.angle_alpha   90.00
_cell.angle_beta   90.00
_cell.angle_gamma   90.00
#
_symmetry.space_group_name_H-M   'P 1'
#
loop_
_entity.id
_entity.type
_entity.pdbx_description
1 polymer ?
#
loop_
_entity_poly.entity_id
_entity_poly.type
_entity_poly.pdbx_seq_one_letter_code
_entity_poly.pdbx_strand_id
1 'polypeptide(L)'
;MASSAERSDPELWERVKHEVTAGDKGGNAGEWSARKAQLAVQRYKAEGGGYKGRKSADNHLAQWTREEWGTKSGDASKDTGERYLPQRARDALSDQEYARTTAKKRADTAKGKQFSAQPSDVAAKTADARLADLPRAELLKRAAQRDVAGRSRMKKAELVAALSHYA
;
A
#
# COMPACT_ATOMS: atom_id res chain seq x y z
N MET A 1 -11.89 12.24 5.43
CA MET A 1 -12.14 10.79 5.34
C MET A 1 -12.26 10.42 3.89
N ALA A 2 -11.49 9.47 3.41
CA ALA A 2 -11.64 8.99 2.04
C ALA A 2 -12.99 8.26 1.94
N SER A 3 -13.91 8.81 1.17
CA SER A 3 -15.20 8.15 0.88
C SER A 3 -14.88 6.85 0.12
N SER A 4 -15.19 5.72 0.72
CA SER A 4 -15.17 4.45 -0.02
C SER A 4 -16.24 4.52 -1.11
N ALA A 5 -15.88 4.09 -2.34
CA ALA A 5 -16.85 4.07 -3.44
C ALA A 5 -18.05 3.22 -3.05
N GLU A 6 -19.27 3.78 -3.23
CA GLU A 6 -20.52 3.07 -2.93
C GLU A 6 -20.66 1.88 -3.89
N ARG A 7 -20.90 0.70 -3.33
CA ARG A 7 -21.08 -0.54 -4.11
C ARG A 7 -22.50 -0.67 -4.63
N SER A 8 -22.63 -1.21 -5.84
CA SER A 8 -23.96 -1.46 -6.42
C SER A 8 -24.70 -2.60 -5.72
N ASP A 9 -23.98 -3.57 -5.17
CA ASP A 9 -24.49 -4.72 -4.43
C ASP A 9 -23.68 -4.94 -3.14
N PRO A 10 -24.12 -4.35 -2.02
CA PRO A 10 -23.45 -4.51 -0.73
C PRO A 10 -23.50 -5.94 -0.17
N GLU A 11 -24.56 -6.70 -0.42
CA GLU A 11 -24.70 -8.06 0.11
C GLU A 11 -23.72 -9.01 -0.57
N LEU A 12 -23.62 -8.94 -1.88
CA LEU A 12 -22.59 -9.66 -2.65
C LEU A 12 -21.17 -9.30 -2.14
N TRP A 13 -20.94 -8.03 -1.86
CA TRP A 13 -19.63 -7.62 -1.35
C TRP A 13 -19.30 -8.23 0.01
N GLU A 14 -20.22 -8.21 0.97
CA GLU A 14 -19.96 -8.78 2.29
C GLU A 14 -19.75 -10.31 2.22
N ARG A 15 -20.49 -11.01 1.37
CA ARG A 15 -20.28 -12.43 1.10
C ARG A 15 -18.89 -12.70 0.55
N VAL A 16 -18.50 -12.03 -0.54
CA VAL A 16 -17.17 -12.19 -1.18
C VAL A 16 -16.05 -11.82 -0.21
N LYS A 17 -16.21 -10.74 0.56
CA LYS A 17 -15.25 -10.31 1.58
C LYS A 17 -15.07 -11.37 2.66
N HIS A 18 -16.15 -11.96 3.15
CA HIS A 18 -16.11 -13.02 4.16
C HIS A 18 -15.37 -14.26 3.62
N GLU A 19 -15.71 -14.74 2.42
CA GLU A 19 -15.06 -15.88 1.79
C GLU A 19 -13.56 -15.67 1.55
N VAL A 20 -13.19 -14.49 1.05
CA VAL A 20 -11.77 -14.14 0.82
C VAL A 20 -11.02 -14.00 2.15
N THR A 21 -11.67 -13.48 3.19
CA THR A 21 -11.06 -13.39 4.53
C THR A 21 -10.79 -14.76 5.12
N ALA A 22 -11.74 -15.69 5.00
CA ALA A 22 -11.63 -17.05 5.50
C ALA A 22 -10.53 -17.87 4.78
N GLY A 23 -10.29 -17.59 3.50
CA GLY A 23 -9.25 -18.26 2.71
C GLY A 23 -7.82 -17.81 3.05
N ASP A 24 -6.83 -18.55 2.55
CA ASP A 24 -5.40 -18.29 2.74
C ASP A 24 -4.75 -17.51 1.58
N LYS A 25 -5.47 -17.32 0.48
CA LYS A 25 -5.00 -16.52 -0.67
C LYS A 25 -4.85 -15.05 -0.29
N GLY A 26 -3.62 -14.56 -0.38
CA GLY A 26 -3.31 -13.15 -0.13
C GLY A 26 -3.01 -12.80 1.33
N GLY A 27 -2.87 -13.78 2.21
CA GLY A 27 -2.55 -13.63 3.63
C GLY A 27 -3.05 -14.80 4.46
N ASN A 28 -2.85 -14.76 5.77
CA ASN A 28 -3.31 -15.83 6.67
C ASN A 28 -4.83 -15.97 6.64
N ALA A 29 -5.32 -17.20 6.78
CA ALA A 29 -6.76 -17.46 6.90
C ALA A 29 -7.35 -16.71 8.10
N GLY A 30 -8.50 -16.11 7.92
CA GLY A 30 -9.17 -15.30 8.94
C GLY A 30 -8.66 -13.87 9.11
N GLU A 31 -7.52 -13.50 8.51
CA GLU A 31 -6.98 -12.15 8.57
C GLU A 31 -7.26 -11.37 7.28
N TRP A 32 -7.62 -10.09 7.42
CA TRP A 32 -7.79 -9.19 6.28
C TRP A 32 -6.47 -8.51 5.90
N SER A 33 -6.16 -8.44 4.61
CA SER A 33 -4.95 -7.80 4.08
C SER A 33 -5.24 -6.96 2.84
N ALA A 34 -4.31 -6.09 2.44
CA ALA A 34 -4.43 -5.32 1.19
C ALA A 34 -4.55 -6.22 -0.05
N ARG A 35 -3.86 -7.37 -0.05
CA ARG A 35 -3.93 -8.35 -1.14
C ARG A 35 -5.28 -9.08 -1.16
N LYS A 36 -5.83 -9.41 -0.01
CA LYS A 36 -7.20 -9.93 0.10
C LYS A 36 -8.23 -8.89 -0.35
N ALA A 37 -8.04 -7.62 -0.05
CA ALA A 37 -8.90 -6.55 -0.55
C ALA A 37 -8.92 -6.47 -2.08
N GLN A 38 -7.78 -6.63 -2.74
CA GLN A 38 -7.71 -6.70 -4.21
C GLN A 38 -8.43 -7.94 -4.76
N LEU A 39 -8.15 -9.09 -4.17
CA LEU A 39 -8.80 -10.35 -4.57
C LEU A 39 -10.32 -10.26 -4.41
N ALA A 40 -10.80 -9.69 -3.30
CA ALA A 40 -12.23 -9.48 -3.07
C ALA A 40 -12.84 -8.52 -4.10
N VAL A 41 -12.14 -7.44 -4.46
CA VAL A 41 -12.62 -6.52 -5.52
C VAL A 41 -12.67 -7.20 -6.88
N GLN A 42 -11.68 -8.01 -7.23
CA GLN A 42 -11.68 -8.76 -8.49
C GLN A 42 -12.85 -9.75 -8.54
N ARG A 43 -13.03 -10.52 -7.46
CA ARG A 43 -14.09 -11.52 -7.36
C ARG A 43 -15.48 -10.89 -7.34
N TYR A 44 -15.67 -9.81 -6.58
CA TYR A 44 -16.90 -9.02 -6.56
C TYR A 44 -17.31 -8.55 -7.96
N LYS A 45 -16.35 -8.05 -8.76
CA LYS A 45 -16.63 -7.65 -10.14
C LYS A 45 -16.92 -8.82 -11.07
N ALA A 46 -16.20 -9.93 -10.92
CA ALA A 46 -16.42 -11.15 -11.71
C ALA A 46 -17.81 -11.74 -11.46
N GLU A 47 -18.35 -11.58 -10.25
CA GLU A 47 -19.70 -12.01 -9.86
C GLU A 47 -20.79 -10.96 -10.15
N GLY A 48 -20.48 -9.92 -10.94
CA GLY A 48 -21.45 -8.90 -11.39
C GLY A 48 -21.56 -7.66 -10.51
N GLY A 49 -20.78 -7.59 -9.45
CA GLY A 49 -20.75 -6.41 -8.58
C GLY A 49 -20.11 -5.19 -9.25
N GLY A 50 -20.65 -4.02 -8.98
CA GLY A 50 -20.21 -2.74 -9.53
C GLY A 50 -20.08 -1.65 -8.46
N TYR A 51 -19.79 -0.45 -8.91
CA TYR A 51 -19.69 0.73 -8.05
C TYR A 51 -20.59 1.85 -8.60
N LYS A 52 -21.24 2.57 -7.70
CA LYS A 52 -21.98 3.79 -8.04
C LYS A 52 -20.99 4.96 -8.06
N GLY A 53 -21.05 5.77 -9.13
CA GLY A 53 -20.23 6.94 -9.28
C GLY A 53 -18.88 6.70 -10.00
N ARG A 54 -18.14 7.79 -10.23
CA ARG A 54 -16.83 7.75 -10.88
C ARG A 54 -15.76 7.19 -9.96
N LYS A 55 -14.84 6.42 -10.53
CA LYS A 55 -13.63 5.95 -9.83
C LYS A 55 -12.82 7.15 -9.34
N SER A 56 -12.61 7.26 -8.03
CA SER A 56 -11.75 8.31 -7.47
C SER A 56 -10.31 8.16 -7.94
N ALA A 57 -9.66 9.27 -8.26
CA ALA A 57 -8.22 9.30 -8.57
C ALA A 57 -7.38 8.88 -7.34
N ASP A 58 -7.92 9.02 -6.13
CA ASP A 58 -7.29 8.67 -4.85
C ASP A 58 -7.53 7.21 -4.44
N ASN A 59 -7.89 6.33 -5.38
CA ASN A 59 -8.14 4.94 -5.06
C ASN A 59 -6.84 4.23 -4.63
N HIS A 60 -6.70 3.95 -3.33
CA HIS A 60 -5.53 3.29 -2.75
C HIS A 60 -5.21 1.93 -3.39
N LEU A 61 -6.23 1.16 -3.80
CA LEU A 61 -6.00 -0.13 -4.48
C LEU A 61 -5.43 0.05 -5.88
N ALA A 62 -5.86 1.09 -6.61
CA ALA A 62 -5.29 1.42 -7.91
C ALA A 62 -3.84 1.93 -7.78
N GLN A 63 -3.56 2.72 -6.74
CA GLN A 63 -2.20 3.14 -6.42
C GLN A 63 -1.33 1.91 -6.09
N TRP A 64 -1.81 1.03 -5.24
CA TRP A 64 -1.10 -0.19 -4.84
C TRP A 64 -0.78 -1.10 -6.04
N THR A 65 -1.70 -1.23 -6.99
CA THR A 65 -1.47 -1.99 -8.23
C THR A 65 -0.37 -1.35 -9.09
N ARG A 66 -0.34 -0.02 -9.21
CA ARG A 66 0.69 0.71 -9.97
C ARG A 66 2.07 0.66 -9.32
N GLU A 67 2.12 0.52 -8.00
CA GLU A 67 3.36 0.47 -7.23
C GLU A 67 4.10 -0.88 -7.33
N GLU A 68 3.54 -1.87 -8.01
CA GLU A 68 4.16 -3.18 -8.26
C GLU A 68 4.79 -3.80 -7.00
N TRP A 69 3.95 -3.98 -5.98
CA TRP A 69 4.38 -4.54 -4.70
C TRP A 69 4.89 -5.97 -4.82
N GLY A 70 6.00 -6.26 -4.16
CA GLY A 70 6.63 -7.57 -4.16
C GLY A 70 7.70 -7.72 -3.09
N THR A 71 8.33 -8.88 -3.07
CA THR A 71 9.55 -9.18 -2.34
C THR A 71 10.76 -8.97 -3.24
N LYS A 72 11.97 -8.94 -2.68
CA LYS A 72 13.20 -8.81 -3.48
C LYS A 72 13.52 -10.08 -4.23
N SER A 73 13.25 -11.25 -3.64
CA SER A 73 13.41 -12.56 -4.30
C SER A 73 12.37 -12.82 -5.39
N GLY A 74 11.22 -12.17 -5.35
CA GLY A 74 10.05 -12.50 -6.16
C GLY A 74 9.13 -13.57 -5.56
N ASP A 75 9.59 -14.29 -4.55
CA ASP A 75 8.82 -15.32 -3.88
C ASP A 75 7.76 -14.74 -2.95
N ALA A 76 6.76 -15.54 -2.60
CA ALA A 76 5.70 -15.07 -1.72
C ALA A 76 6.21 -14.72 -0.32
N SER A 77 5.86 -13.52 0.15
CA SER A 77 6.28 -13.03 1.47
C SER A 77 5.85 -13.91 2.64
N LYS A 78 4.74 -14.67 2.49
CA LYS A 78 4.27 -15.61 3.50
C LYS A 78 5.22 -16.80 3.68
N ASP A 79 5.89 -17.22 2.60
CA ASP A 79 6.76 -18.38 2.60
C ASP A 79 8.19 -18.01 3.02
N THR A 80 8.68 -16.85 2.58
CA THR A 80 10.04 -16.38 2.86
C THR A 80 10.16 -15.48 4.09
N GLY A 81 9.06 -14.90 4.56
CA GLY A 81 9.05 -13.86 5.59
C GLY A 81 9.64 -12.53 5.12
N GLU A 82 9.98 -12.40 3.84
CA GLU A 82 10.55 -11.17 3.30
C GLU A 82 9.60 -9.98 3.39
N ARG A 83 10.18 -8.79 3.51
CA ARG A 83 9.43 -7.53 3.50
C ARG A 83 8.78 -7.33 2.13
N TYR A 84 7.48 -7.08 2.11
CA TYR A 84 6.69 -6.80 0.92
C TYR A 84 6.62 -5.29 0.72
N LEU A 85 7.19 -4.78 -0.36
CA LEU A 85 7.35 -3.34 -0.63
C LEU A 85 7.01 -3.01 -2.10
N PRO A 86 6.67 -1.74 -2.39
CA PRO A 86 6.58 -1.25 -3.76
C PRO A 86 7.91 -1.41 -4.51
N GLN A 87 7.87 -1.56 -5.83
CA GLN A 87 9.06 -1.68 -6.69
C GLN A 87 10.07 -0.57 -6.40
N ARG A 88 9.64 0.69 -6.45
CA ARG A 88 10.50 1.86 -6.19
C ARG A 88 11.17 1.85 -4.82
N ALA A 89 10.46 1.37 -3.80
CA ALA A 89 11.03 1.25 -2.46
C ALA A 89 12.08 0.13 -2.41
N ARG A 90 11.85 -1.00 -3.09
CA ARG A 90 12.84 -2.08 -3.19
C ARG A 90 14.11 -1.63 -3.88
N ASP A 91 13.97 -0.87 -4.97
CA ASP A 91 15.10 -0.35 -5.76
C ASP A 91 15.90 0.73 -5.00
N ALA A 92 15.25 1.49 -4.12
CA ALA A 92 15.87 2.53 -3.31
C ALA A 92 16.67 1.98 -2.12
N LEU A 93 16.39 0.76 -1.67
CA LEU A 93 17.05 0.15 -0.53
C LEU A 93 18.30 -0.64 -0.95
N SER A 94 19.39 -0.47 -0.19
CA SER A 94 20.53 -1.38 -0.28
C SER A 94 20.15 -2.79 0.20
N ASP A 95 20.99 -3.79 -0.13
CA ASP A 95 20.81 -5.16 0.32
C ASP A 95 20.76 -5.27 1.85
N GLN A 96 21.62 -4.50 2.54
CA GLN A 96 21.67 -4.46 4.00
C GLN A 96 20.38 -3.85 4.61
N GLU A 97 19.89 -2.76 4.04
CA GLU A 97 18.65 -2.11 4.50
C GLU A 97 17.44 -3.04 4.30
N TYR A 98 17.36 -3.71 3.13
CA TYR A 98 16.31 -4.68 2.86
C TYR A 98 16.40 -5.90 3.78
N ALA A 99 17.59 -6.44 4.01
CA ALA A 99 17.83 -7.56 4.94
C ALA A 99 17.41 -7.18 6.38
N ARG A 100 17.78 -5.98 6.85
CA ARG A 100 17.44 -5.48 8.18
C ARG A 100 15.93 -5.33 8.39
N THR A 101 15.22 -4.74 7.42
CA THR A 101 13.75 -4.60 7.53
C THR A 101 13.05 -5.96 7.41
N THR A 102 13.59 -6.91 6.64
CA THR A 102 13.10 -8.28 6.54
C THR A 102 13.33 -9.05 7.86
N ALA A 103 14.50 -8.93 8.46
CA ALA A 103 14.81 -9.57 9.75
C ALA A 103 13.86 -9.07 10.85
N LYS A 104 13.62 -7.75 10.89
CA LYS A 104 12.64 -7.19 11.84
C LYS A 104 11.23 -7.74 11.60
N LYS A 105 10.79 -7.84 10.37
CA LYS A 105 9.49 -8.43 10.04
C LYS A 105 9.39 -9.87 10.51
N ARG A 106 10.40 -10.70 10.23
CA ARG A 106 10.46 -12.12 10.67
C ARG A 106 10.38 -12.23 12.20
N ALA A 107 11.12 -11.40 12.91
CA ALA A 107 11.10 -11.37 14.38
C ALA A 107 9.72 -10.96 14.93
N ASP A 108 9.07 -9.98 14.32
CA ASP A 108 7.72 -9.55 14.72
C ASP A 108 6.66 -10.62 14.39
N THR A 109 6.77 -11.29 13.24
CA THR A 109 5.89 -12.40 12.84
C THR A 109 6.04 -13.60 13.79
N ALA A 110 7.27 -13.92 14.21
CA ALA A 110 7.52 -14.98 15.21
C ALA A 110 6.88 -14.67 16.57
N LYS A 111 6.62 -13.40 16.88
CA LYS A 111 5.89 -12.94 18.07
C LYS A 111 4.37 -12.85 17.84
N GLY A 112 3.84 -13.34 16.73
CA GLY A 112 2.42 -13.30 16.38
C GLY A 112 1.91 -11.94 15.92
N LYS A 113 2.79 -10.99 15.60
CA LYS A 113 2.35 -9.67 15.10
C LYS A 113 2.01 -9.74 13.61
N GLN A 114 0.79 -9.40 13.27
CA GLN A 114 0.32 -9.28 11.88
C GLN A 114 1.02 -8.13 11.14
N PHE A 115 1.25 -7.02 11.82
CA PHE A 115 1.89 -5.83 11.25
C PHE A 115 3.24 -5.57 11.91
N SER A 116 4.26 -5.35 11.09
CA SER A 116 5.62 -5.04 11.54
C SER A 116 6.04 -3.70 10.97
N ALA A 117 6.27 -2.70 11.83
CA ALA A 117 6.84 -1.43 11.42
C ALA A 117 8.25 -1.63 10.84
N GLN A 118 8.64 -0.79 9.89
CA GLN A 118 10.02 -0.75 9.40
C GLN A 118 10.93 -0.03 10.43
N PRO A 119 12.26 -0.28 10.41
CA PRO A 119 13.20 0.63 11.04
C PRO A 119 12.99 2.06 10.51
N SER A 120 13.07 3.08 11.36
CA SER A 120 12.66 4.45 11.04
C SER A 120 13.37 5.05 9.82
N ASP A 121 14.67 4.80 9.70
CA ASP A 121 15.48 5.24 8.56
C ASP A 121 15.07 4.56 7.25
N VAL A 122 14.76 3.26 7.29
CA VAL A 122 14.25 2.51 6.13
C VAL A 122 12.84 2.98 5.78
N ALA A 123 12.00 3.24 6.78
CA ALA A 123 10.65 3.75 6.58
C ALA A 123 10.66 5.11 5.86
N ALA A 124 11.51 6.04 6.30
CA ALA A 124 11.68 7.34 5.65
C ALA A 124 12.12 7.18 4.18
N LYS A 125 13.14 6.37 3.92
CA LYS A 125 13.65 6.13 2.56
C LYS A 125 12.61 5.49 1.64
N THR A 126 11.82 4.55 2.13
CA THR A 126 10.73 3.94 1.35
C THR A 126 9.57 4.91 1.11
N ALA A 127 9.26 5.78 2.07
CA ALA A 127 8.26 6.83 1.91
C ALA A 127 8.68 7.84 0.84
N ASP A 128 9.93 8.29 0.85
CA ASP A 128 10.50 9.19 -0.15
C ASP A 128 10.44 8.61 -1.56
N ALA A 129 10.83 7.35 -1.72
CA ALA A 129 10.77 6.65 -2.99
C ALA A 129 9.34 6.56 -3.55
N ARG A 130 8.36 6.33 -2.69
CA ARG A 130 6.94 6.31 -3.06
C ARG A 130 6.41 7.70 -3.43
N LEU A 131 6.80 8.73 -2.70
CA LEU A 131 6.43 10.11 -3.01
C LEU A 131 7.05 10.57 -4.34
N ALA A 132 8.30 10.23 -4.60
CA ALA A 132 9.00 10.58 -5.82
C ALA A 132 8.35 10.00 -7.09
N ASP A 133 7.62 8.89 -6.97
CA ASP A 133 6.89 8.28 -8.09
C ASP A 133 5.59 9.02 -8.45
N LEU A 134 5.05 9.82 -7.53
CA LEU A 134 3.79 10.53 -7.75
C LEU A 134 3.94 11.70 -8.75
N PRO A 135 2.90 11.98 -9.57
CA PRO A 135 2.85 13.21 -10.36
C PRO A 135 2.90 14.46 -9.47
N ARG A 136 3.49 15.54 -9.97
CA ARG A 136 3.54 16.83 -9.23
C ARG A 136 2.17 17.31 -8.76
N ALA A 137 1.13 17.11 -9.58
CA ALA A 137 -0.24 17.48 -9.23
C ALA A 137 -0.74 16.75 -7.98
N GLU A 138 -0.44 15.46 -7.85
CA GLU A 138 -0.80 14.67 -6.67
C GLU A 138 0.01 15.08 -5.42
N LEU A 139 1.31 15.39 -5.60
CA LEU A 139 2.13 15.94 -4.52
C LEU A 139 1.61 17.30 -4.03
N LEU A 140 1.18 18.18 -4.95
CA LEU A 140 0.57 19.47 -4.58
C LEU A 140 -0.72 19.28 -3.79
N LYS A 141 -1.56 18.33 -4.17
CA LYS A 141 -2.79 18.00 -3.44
C LYS A 141 -2.49 17.54 -2.02
N ARG A 142 -1.53 16.64 -1.85
CA ARG A 142 -1.08 16.16 -0.53
C ARG A 142 -0.46 17.26 0.30
N ALA A 143 0.33 18.13 -0.32
CA ALA A 143 0.91 19.29 0.33
C ALA A 143 -0.16 20.31 0.78
N ALA A 144 -1.25 20.44 0.01
CA ALA A 144 -2.40 21.26 0.41
C ALA A 144 -3.12 20.68 1.63
N GLN A 145 -3.33 19.36 1.68
CA GLN A 145 -3.97 18.68 2.81
C GLN A 145 -3.16 18.80 4.12
N ARG A 146 -1.85 19.05 4.02
CA ARG A 146 -0.92 19.19 5.15
C ARG A 146 -0.49 20.63 5.40
N ASP A 147 -1.16 21.58 4.78
CA ASP A 147 -0.90 23.02 4.89
C ASP A 147 0.57 23.43 4.64
N VAL A 148 1.25 22.73 3.72
CA VAL A 148 2.63 23.08 3.37
C VAL A 148 2.67 24.47 2.74
N ALA A 149 3.33 25.40 3.39
CA ALA A 149 3.48 26.79 2.94
C ALA A 149 4.34 26.85 1.65
N GLY A 150 3.96 27.72 0.71
CA GLY A 150 4.72 27.95 -0.52
C GLY A 150 4.65 26.83 -1.56
N ARG A 151 3.86 25.76 -1.34
CA ARG A 151 3.74 24.56 -2.16
C ARG A 151 3.54 24.82 -3.66
N SER A 152 2.82 25.87 -4.03
CA SER A 152 2.52 26.20 -5.43
C SER A 152 3.76 26.54 -6.26
N ARG A 153 4.81 27.06 -5.60
CA ARG A 153 6.08 27.44 -6.21
C ARG A 153 7.13 26.33 -6.17
N MET A 154 6.88 25.29 -5.39
CA MET A 154 7.81 24.17 -5.20
C MET A 154 7.94 23.32 -6.46
N LYS A 155 9.16 22.93 -6.80
CA LYS A 155 9.45 21.87 -7.75
C LYS A 155 9.06 20.51 -7.18
N LYS A 156 8.99 19.49 -8.05
CA LYS A 156 8.62 18.12 -7.62
C LYS A 156 9.51 17.60 -6.47
N ALA A 157 10.82 17.78 -6.57
CA ALA A 157 11.77 17.34 -5.54
C ALA A 157 11.55 18.04 -4.19
N GLU A 158 11.26 19.35 -4.22
CA GLU A 158 10.98 20.14 -3.02
C GLU A 158 9.67 19.71 -2.35
N LEU A 159 8.65 19.37 -3.15
CA LEU A 159 7.39 18.82 -2.64
C LEU A 159 7.59 17.45 -1.99
N VAL A 160 8.41 16.58 -2.60
CA VAL A 160 8.77 15.28 -2.02
C VAL A 160 9.47 15.50 -0.68
N ALA A 161 10.50 16.32 -0.63
CA ALA A 161 11.24 16.61 0.61
C ALA A 161 10.34 17.20 1.70
N ALA A 162 9.48 18.17 1.35
CA ALA A 162 8.53 18.74 2.30
C ALA A 162 7.54 17.71 2.84
N LEU A 163 7.02 16.81 2.00
CA LEU A 163 6.06 15.77 2.38
C LEU A 163 6.69 14.63 3.19
N SER A 164 7.96 14.34 2.99
CA SER A 164 8.71 13.32 3.72
C SER A 164 8.80 13.60 5.21
N HIS A 165 8.84 14.87 5.60
CA HIS A 165 8.82 15.29 7.01
C HIS A 165 7.50 14.98 7.73
N TYR A 166 6.44 14.67 7.01
CA TYR A 166 5.11 14.34 7.55
C TYR A 166 4.74 12.85 7.36
N ALA A 167 5.69 12.00 6.92
CA ALA A 167 5.45 10.57 6.64
C ALA A 167 5.59 9.68 7.89
#